data_a5604703e81ef48716e193646acb1cf6
#
_entry.id   a5604703e81ef48716e193646acb1cf6
#
_cell.length_a   1.000
_cell.length_b   1.000
_cell.length_c   1.000
_cell.angle_alpha   90.00
_cell.angle_beta   90.00
_cell.angle_gamma   90.00
#
_symmetry.space_group_name_H-M   'P 1'
#
loop_
_entity.id
_entity.type
_entity.pdbx_description
1 polymer ?
#
loop_
_entity_poly.entity_id
_entity_poly.type
_entity_poly.pdbx_seq_one_letter_code
_entity_poly.pdbx_strand_id
1 'polypeptide(L)'
;MFKITRKGFTLIELLVVIAIIAILIGLLLPAVQKVREAAARMKCQNNLKNLGLACHNLEGVRGGLPPSSVQSPSVIDIPGLKEFQKSGTTGTLAAHYAKHCFLSIILPYIEQGNVLKQAGGAYDLTQDWYAAINRSASGTRIPTFECPSTPFGHSFSTSSLSAAEQTTYGAGWTLPTADYMAVNRSNNRAIIWTTMGLTDPGVNSDSIKGVLASNQFTRLLSVTDGLSNTIMLAEASARPQDRRLGKLANPLAGGASPYMNGAWAHSGNDIAIDGSNAAGSTLSAAADVPTACRVNCTNQGEVYSFHSGGANICMGDGSVRFMSESVSLKALLTMAARADGNPPSE
;
A
#
# COMPACT_ATOMS: atom_id res chain seq x y z
N MET A 1 -34.50 31.89 57.71
CA MET A 1 -34.87 31.69 56.31
C MET A 1 -33.96 32.59 55.47
N PHE A 2 -32.85 32.09 54.93
CA PHE A 2 -31.92 32.90 54.13
C PHE A 2 -32.51 33.14 52.76
N LYS A 3 -32.80 34.43 52.45
CA LYS A 3 -33.21 34.84 51.10
C LYS A 3 -32.00 34.82 50.17
N ILE A 4 -31.88 33.78 49.33
CA ILE A 4 -30.88 33.72 48.29
C ILE A 4 -31.31 34.71 47.19
N THR A 5 -30.69 35.88 47.13
CA THR A 5 -30.83 36.83 46.03
C THR A 5 -30.13 36.26 44.79
N ARG A 6 -30.89 35.77 43.81
CA ARG A 6 -30.39 35.39 42.51
C ARG A 6 -29.97 36.66 41.76
N LYS A 7 -28.66 36.82 41.51
CA LYS A 7 -28.18 37.86 40.59
C LYS A 7 -28.58 37.50 39.18
N GLY A 8 -29.29 38.35 38.49
CA GLY A 8 -29.62 38.18 37.08
C GLY A 8 -28.35 38.36 36.23
N PHE A 9 -28.20 37.54 35.20
CA PHE A 9 -27.11 37.63 34.24
C PHE A 9 -27.48 38.71 33.18
N THR A 10 -26.57 39.63 32.89
CA THR A 10 -26.80 40.66 31.88
C THR A 10 -26.50 40.15 30.47
N LEU A 11 -27.19 40.71 29.47
CA LEU A 11 -26.98 40.37 28.05
C LEU A 11 -25.53 40.64 27.62
N ILE A 12 -24.91 41.69 28.15
CA ILE A 12 -23.51 42.06 27.86
C ILE A 12 -22.53 41.00 28.41
N GLU A 13 -22.73 40.52 29.64
CA GLU A 13 -21.88 39.46 30.22
C GLU A 13 -21.96 38.17 29.39
N LEU A 14 -23.13 37.79 28.91
CA LEU A 14 -23.29 36.63 28.02
C LEU A 14 -22.57 36.85 26.69
N LEU A 15 -22.73 38.03 26.08
CA LEU A 15 -22.14 38.35 24.79
C LEU A 15 -20.62 38.37 24.83
N VAL A 16 -20.00 38.88 25.89
CA VAL A 16 -18.54 38.88 26.07
C VAL A 16 -18.04 37.48 26.24
N VAL A 17 -18.70 36.60 26.99
CA VAL A 17 -18.30 35.21 27.18
C VAL A 17 -18.32 34.45 25.88
N ILE A 18 -19.41 34.55 25.09
CA ILE A 18 -19.48 33.85 23.79
C ILE A 18 -18.44 34.40 22.79
N ALA A 19 -18.14 35.70 22.83
CA ALA A 19 -17.09 36.29 21.97
C ALA A 19 -15.71 35.72 22.31
N ILE A 20 -15.36 35.61 23.60
CA ILE A 20 -14.10 35.03 24.05
C ILE A 20 -14.01 33.53 23.63
N ILE A 21 -15.08 32.77 23.86
CA ILE A 21 -15.14 31.34 23.46
C ILE A 21 -14.98 31.23 21.96
N ALA A 22 -15.64 32.05 21.16
CA ALA A 22 -15.51 32.01 19.70
C ALA A 22 -14.08 32.28 19.21
N ILE A 23 -13.39 33.26 19.82
CA ILE A 23 -11.98 33.56 19.52
C ILE A 23 -11.08 32.36 19.89
N LEU A 24 -11.26 31.79 21.10
CA LEU A 24 -10.47 30.66 21.55
C LEU A 24 -10.66 29.45 20.64
N ILE A 25 -11.91 29.10 20.29
CA ILE A 25 -12.20 27.98 19.36
C ILE A 25 -11.61 28.27 17.99
N GLY A 26 -11.75 29.51 17.49
CA GLY A 26 -11.22 29.93 16.19
C GLY A 26 -9.69 29.75 16.07
N LEU A 27 -8.96 29.99 17.16
CA LEU A 27 -7.50 29.79 17.20
C LEU A 27 -7.08 28.32 17.45
N LEU A 28 -7.84 27.62 18.30
CA LEU A 28 -7.50 26.24 18.68
C LEU A 28 -7.82 25.22 17.58
N LEU A 29 -8.92 25.39 16.84
CA LEU A 29 -9.37 24.40 15.85
C LEU A 29 -8.31 24.10 14.77
N PRO A 30 -7.68 25.10 14.11
CA PRO A 30 -6.62 24.84 13.14
C PRO A 30 -5.38 24.17 13.76
N ALA A 31 -5.02 24.56 14.99
CA ALA A 31 -3.88 23.99 15.69
C ALA A 31 -4.10 22.52 16.03
N VAL A 32 -5.27 22.17 16.55
CA VAL A 32 -5.64 20.76 16.86
C VAL A 32 -5.65 19.91 15.61
N GLN A 33 -6.14 20.41 14.46
CA GLN A 33 -6.12 19.69 13.20
C GLN A 33 -4.69 19.38 12.73
N LYS A 34 -3.76 20.34 12.81
CA LYS A 34 -2.34 20.13 12.48
C LYS A 34 -1.68 19.10 13.39
N VAL A 35 -1.97 19.14 14.69
CA VAL A 35 -1.42 18.16 15.65
C VAL A 35 -1.97 16.77 15.37
N ARG A 36 -3.26 16.62 15.07
CA ARG A 36 -3.87 15.33 14.71
C ARG A 36 -3.24 14.75 13.44
N GLU A 37 -3.04 15.56 12.40
CA GLU A 37 -2.39 15.11 11.16
C GLU A 37 -0.94 14.71 11.41
N ALA A 38 -0.17 15.46 12.18
CA ALA A 38 1.19 15.10 12.56
C ALA A 38 1.24 13.77 13.32
N ALA A 39 0.32 13.55 14.26
CA ALA A 39 0.22 12.29 15.01
C ALA A 39 -0.16 11.11 14.10
N ALA A 40 -1.11 11.30 13.18
CA ALA A 40 -1.50 10.30 12.20
C ALA A 40 -0.32 9.93 11.29
N ARG A 41 0.42 10.91 10.79
CA ARG A 41 1.62 10.72 9.98
C ARG A 41 2.71 9.92 10.72
N MET A 42 2.99 10.27 11.98
CA MET A 42 3.92 9.49 12.81
C MET A 42 3.45 8.04 12.99
N LYS A 43 2.16 7.80 13.16
CA LYS A 43 1.60 6.45 13.25
C LYS A 43 1.80 5.68 11.94
N CYS A 44 1.58 6.30 10.78
CA CYS A 44 1.83 5.67 9.47
C CYS A 44 3.31 5.37 9.28
N GLN A 45 4.23 6.25 9.69
CA GLN A 45 5.68 6.00 9.68
C GLN A 45 6.06 4.81 10.57
N ASN A 46 5.49 4.71 11.77
CA ASN A 46 5.72 3.58 12.67
C ASN A 46 5.18 2.27 12.09
N ASN A 47 4.01 2.29 11.43
CA ASN A 47 3.49 1.11 10.75
C ASN A 47 4.44 0.64 9.64
N LEU A 48 4.88 1.54 8.76
CA LEU A 48 5.87 1.23 7.71
C LEU A 48 7.18 0.71 8.31
N LYS A 49 7.66 1.30 9.42
CA LYS A 49 8.86 0.82 10.12
C LYS A 49 8.69 -0.62 10.61
N ASN A 50 7.54 -0.93 11.22
CA ASN A 50 7.26 -2.28 11.71
C ASN A 50 7.18 -3.30 10.56
N LEU A 51 6.56 -2.91 9.43
CA LEU A 51 6.50 -3.76 8.23
C LEU A 51 7.89 -3.97 7.63
N GLY A 52 8.72 -2.94 7.55
CA GLY A 52 10.10 -3.03 7.09
C GLY A 52 10.95 -3.97 7.97
N LEU A 53 10.84 -3.83 9.30
CA LEU A 53 11.52 -4.72 10.24
C LEU A 53 11.04 -6.17 10.08
N ALA A 54 9.74 -6.40 9.86
CA ALA A 54 9.20 -7.74 9.63
C ALA A 54 9.76 -8.38 8.36
N CYS A 55 9.96 -7.60 7.30
CA CYS A 55 10.60 -8.09 6.07
C CYS A 55 12.05 -8.51 6.34
N HIS A 56 12.82 -7.73 7.11
CA HIS A 56 14.20 -8.07 7.49
C HIS A 56 14.27 -9.26 8.45
N ASN A 57 13.33 -9.38 9.41
CA ASN A 57 13.28 -10.56 10.29
C ASN A 57 13.01 -11.84 9.49
N LEU A 58 12.16 -11.77 8.47
CA LEU A 58 11.94 -12.87 7.55
C LEU A 58 13.20 -13.16 6.70
N GLU A 59 13.88 -12.11 6.23
CA GLU A 59 15.14 -12.25 5.48
C GLU A 59 16.20 -13.04 6.28
N GLY A 60 16.37 -12.73 7.56
CA GLY A 60 17.28 -13.46 8.46
C GLY A 60 16.96 -14.95 8.59
N VAL A 61 15.69 -15.36 8.38
CA VAL A 61 15.26 -16.76 8.44
C VAL A 61 15.34 -17.45 7.08
N ARG A 62 14.99 -16.73 5.98
CA ARG A 62 14.84 -17.30 4.64
C ARG A 62 16.01 -17.01 3.70
N GLY A 63 16.93 -16.13 4.09
CA GLY A 63 18.06 -15.70 3.26
C GLY A 63 17.66 -14.77 2.12
N GLY A 64 16.47 -14.13 2.21
CA GLY A 64 15.98 -13.14 1.27
C GLY A 64 14.72 -12.44 1.74
N LEU A 65 14.54 -11.19 1.33
CA LEU A 65 13.33 -10.42 1.57
C LEU A 65 12.12 -11.08 0.90
N PRO A 66 10.90 -10.93 1.46
CA PRO A 66 9.71 -11.60 0.92
C PRO A 66 9.40 -11.18 -0.52
N PRO A 67 8.76 -12.05 -1.33
CA PRO A 67 8.16 -11.61 -2.58
C PRO A 67 7.06 -10.59 -2.31
N SER A 68 6.91 -9.56 -3.14
CA SER A 68 5.75 -8.64 -3.08
C SER A 68 4.45 -9.40 -3.18
N SER A 69 4.46 -10.39 -4.07
CA SER A 69 3.34 -11.29 -4.31
C SER A 69 3.83 -12.65 -4.83
N VAL A 70 3.09 -13.69 -4.48
CA VAL A 70 3.16 -15.00 -5.16
C VAL A 70 1.88 -15.12 -5.99
N GLN A 71 2.07 -15.27 -7.29
CA GLN A 71 0.98 -15.42 -8.24
C GLN A 71 1.49 -16.16 -9.46
N SER A 72 0.97 -16.32 -10.51
CA SER A 72 1.33 -17.06 -11.72
C SER A 72 2.81 -16.91 -12.14
N PRO A 73 3.77 -17.60 -11.51
CA PRO A 73 5.16 -17.54 -11.96
C PRO A 73 5.31 -18.19 -13.33
N SER A 74 6.32 -17.73 -14.08
CA SER A 74 6.57 -18.22 -15.44
C SER A 74 7.27 -19.59 -15.51
N VAL A 75 7.74 -20.10 -14.38
CA VAL A 75 8.42 -21.40 -14.27
C VAL A 75 7.84 -22.22 -13.12
N ILE A 76 7.92 -23.54 -13.25
CA ILE A 76 7.57 -24.49 -12.20
C ILE A 76 8.61 -24.53 -11.10
N ASP A 77 9.05 -24.79 -10.31
CA ASP A 77 10.16 -24.94 -9.36
C ASP A 77 11.02 -23.67 -9.20
N ILE A 78 10.39 -22.65 -8.57
CA ILE A 78 11.11 -21.46 -8.13
C ILE A 78 11.73 -21.75 -6.76
N PRO A 79 13.05 -21.58 -6.60
CA PRO A 79 13.70 -21.75 -5.31
C PRO A 79 13.07 -20.87 -4.21
N GLY A 80 12.76 -21.48 -3.07
CA GLY A 80 12.15 -20.78 -1.93
C GLY A 80 10.63 -20.67 -1.96
N LEU A 81 9.94 -20.97 -3.09
CA LEU A 81 8.48 -20.89 -3.18
C LEU A 81 7.75 -22.23 -3.07
N LYS A 82 8.42 -23.30 -2.68
CA LYS A 82 7.81 -24.65 -2.59
C LYS A 82 6.60 -24.70 -1.63
N GLU A 83 6.60 -23.92 -0.59
CA GLU A 83 5.52 -23.86 0.37
C GLU A 83 4.20 -23.29 -0.18
N PHE A 84 4.26 -22.58 -1.33
CA PHE A 84 3.10 -22.02 -2.01
C PHE A 84 2.62 -22.91 -3.17
N GLN A 85 3.23 -24.08 -3.39
CA GLN A 85 2.80 -24.99 -4.44
C GLN A 85 1.50 -25.70 -4.09
N LYS A 86 0.53 -25.64 -4.99
CA LYS A 86 -0.75 -26.35 -4.85
C LYS A 86 -0.53 -27.86 -5.01
N SER A 87 -1.01 -28.65 -4.06
CA SER A 87 -0.92 -30.11 -4.12
C SER A 87 -1.74 -30.67 -5.27
N GLY A 88 -1.14 -31.59 -6.07
CA GLY A 88 -1.84 -32.37 -7.10
C GLY A 88 -2.20 -31.59 -8.36
N THR A 89 -1.66 -30.40 -8.59
CA THR A 89 -1.94 -29.65 -9.83
C THR A 89 -1.14 -30.22 -11.01
N THR A 90 -1.86 -30.77 -11.98
CA THR A 90 -1.37 -31.05 -13.32
C THR A 90 -1.98 -30.01 -14.25
N GLY A 91 -1.18 -29.23 -14.97
CA GLY A 91 -1.71 -28.22 -15.88
C GLY A 91 -0.79 -27.03 -16.14
N THR A 92 -1.37 -25.86 -16.42
CA THR A 92 -0.61 -24.66 -16.74
C THR A 92 0.15 -24.12 -15.52
N LEU A 93 1.32 -23.51 -15.74
CA LEU A 93 2.17 -22.91 -14.72
C LEU A 93 1.42 -21.99 -13.74
N ALA A 94 0.44 -21.27 -14.23
CA ALA A 94 -0.41 -20.37 -13.43
C ALA A 94 -1.23 -21.09 -12.35
N ALA A 95 -1.50 -22.37 -12.48
CA ALA A 95 -2.27 -23.16 -11.51
C ALA A 95 -1.40 -23.78 -10.40
N HIS A 96 -0.07 -23.77 -10.53
CA HIS A 96 0.83 -24.49 -9.61
C HIS A 96 1.09 -23.76 -8.29
N TYR A 97 0.92 -22.44 -8.24
CA TYR A 97 1.20 -21.66 -7.05
C TYR A 97 -0.06 -20.99 -6.50
N ALA A 98 -0.19 -21.02 -5.20
CA ALA A 98 -1.24 -20.30 -4.50
C ALA A 98 -0.93 -18.80 -4.46
N LYS A 99 -1.97 -18.00 -4.55
CA LYS A 99 -1.87 -16.53 -4.62
C LYS A 99 -1.80 -15.93 -3.24
N HIS A 100 -0.72 -15.24 -2.93
CA HIS A 100 -0.49 -14.55 -1.66
C HIS A 100 0.25 -13.23 -1.89
N CYS A 101 0.12 -12.28 -0.96
CA CYS A 101 0.94 -11.08 -0.92
C CYS A 101 1.95 -11.14 0.23
N PHE A 102 2.93 -10.24 0.24
CA PHE A 102 3.95 -10.16 1.27
C PHE A 102 3.35 -9.99 2.67
N LEU A 103 2.23 -9.25 2.82
CA LEU A 103 1.59 -9.01 4.11
C LEU A 103 1.15 -10.31 4.79
N SER A 104 0.65 -11.30 4.03
CA SER A 104 0.31 -12.61 4.60
C SER A 104 1.56 -13.39 5.03
N ILE A 105 2.66 -13.22 4.32
CA ILE A 105 3.92 -13.93 4.60
C ILE A 105 4.61 -13.38 5.86
N ILE A 106 4.52 -12.07 6.11
CA ILE A 106 5.18 -11.42 7.26
C ILE A 106 4.34 -11.40 8.55
N LEU A 107 3.10 -11.90 8.55
CA LEU A 107 2.23 -11.92 9.74
C LEU A 107 2.91 -12.46 11.01
N PRO A 108 3.69 -13.54 10.97
CA PRO A 108 4.38 -14.03 12.16
C PRO A 108 5.40 -13.04 12.75
N TYR A 109 5.94 -12.15 11.91
CA TYR A 109 7.00 -11.20 12.26
C TYR A 109 6.49 -9.83 12.73
N ILE A 110 5.16 -9.64 12.72
CA ILE A 110 4.47 -8.46 13.30
C ILE A 110 3.55 -8.85 14.46
N GLU A 111 3.84 -9.96 15.13
CA GLU A 111 3.05 -10.49 16.24
C GLU A 111 1.59 -10.87 15.89
N GLN A 112 1.30 -11.06 14.60
CA GLN A 112 -0.02 -11.46 14.09
C GLN A 112 -0.05 -12.94 13.65
N GLY A 113 0.86 -13.76 14.13
CA GLY A 113 0.88 -15.21 13.83
C GLY A 113 -0.36 -15.97 14.29
N ASN A 114 -1.11 -15.42 15.24
CA ASN A 114 -2.41 -15.95 15.69
C ASN A 114 -3.48 -15.88 14.58
N VAL A 115 -3.41 -14.89 13.69
CA VAL A 115 -4.32 -14.76 12.56
C VAL A 115 -4.22 -15.98 11.63
N LEU A 116 -3.02 -16.55 11.48
CA LEU A 116 -2.78 -17.77 10.71
C LEU A 116 -3.28 -19.06 11.38
N LYS A 117 -3.75 -18.98 12.63
CA LYS A 117 -4.20 -20.13 13.43
C LYS A 117 -5.68 -20.05 13.84
N GLN A 118 -6.47 -19.22 13.18
CA GLN A 118 -7.86 -18.96 13.57
C GLN A 118 -8.81 -20.14 13.38
N ALA A 119 -9.99 -20.03 14.03
CA ALA A 119 -11.04 -21.03 13.97
C ALA A 119 -11.48 -21.35 12.54
N GLY A 120 -11.32 -22.60 12.13
CA GLY A 120 -11.58 -23.08 10.77
C GLY A 120 -10.40 -23.81 10.15
N GLY A 121 -9.23 -23.77 10.78
CA GLY A 121 -7.98 -24.37 10.32
C GLY A 121 -6.83 -23.37 10.28
N ALA A 122 -5.59 -23.87 10.15
CA ALA A 122 -4.44 -23.02 9.89
C ALA A 122 -4.54 -22.41 8.49
N TYR A 123 -4.08 -21.17 8.34
CA TYR A 123 -3.94 -20.54 7.01
C TYR A 123 -3.04 -21.42 6.13
N ASP A 124 -3.59 -21.86 5.02
CA ASP A 124 -2.93 -22.82 4.14
C ASP A 124 -2.26 -22.07 2.97
N LEU A 125 -0.94 -21.99 3.01
CA LEU A 125 -0.14 -21.34 1.96
C LEU A 125 -0.19 -22.08 0.62
N THR A 126 -0.66 -23.33 0.60
CA THR A 126 -0.87 -24.09 -0.64
C THR A 126 -2.23 -23.82 -1.31
N GLN A 127 -3.06 -23.00 -0.68
CA GLN A 127 -4.36 -22.58 -1.17
C GLN A 127 -4.40 -21.06 -1.38
N ASP A 128 -5.15 -20.59 -2.36
CA ASP A 128 -5.28 -19.17 -2.62
C ASP A 128 -5.78 -18.41 -1.37
N TRP A 129 -5.36 -17.17 -1.20
CA TRP A 129 -5.75 -16.34 -0.07
C TRP A 129 -7.28 -16.22 0.15
N TYR A 130 -8.06 -16.39 -0.91
CA TYR A 130 -9.54 -16.34 -0.90
C TYR A 130 -10.19 -17.73 -0.77
N ALA A 131 -9.42 -18.80 -0.74
CA ALA A 131 -9.96 -20.16 -0.53
C ALA A 131 -10.73 -20.26 0.80
N ALA A 132 -11.73 -21.11 0.87
CA ALA A 132 -12.64 -21.21 2.02
C ALA A 132 -11.87 -21.36 3.36
N ILE A 133 -10.80 -22.14 3.38
CA ILE A 133 -9.95 -22.37 4.56
C ILE A 133 -9.24 -21.07 4.99
N ASN A 134 -8.90 -20.18 4.06
CA ASN A 134 -8.14 -18.95 4.32
C ASN A 134 -9.03 -17.74 4.61
N ARG A 135 -10.35 -17.81 4.34
CA ARG A 135 -11.27 -16.65 4.46
C ARG A 135 -11.34 -16.05 5.85
N SER A 136 -11.32 -16.88 6.90
CA SER A 136 -11.37 -16.37 8.28
C SER A 136 -10.16 -15.48 8.57
N ALA A 137 -8.97 -15.94 8.22
CA ALA A 137 -7.73 -15.17 8.39
C ALA A 137 -7.71 -13.93 7.49
N SER A 138 -7.97 -14.09 6.19
CA SER A 138 -7.99 -12.99 5.20
C SER A 138 -9.05 -11.93 5.49
N GLY A 139 -10.13 -12.30 6.20
CA GLY A 139 -11.18 -11.40 6.68
C GLY A 139 -10.85 -10.70 8.01
N THR A 140 -9.71 -10.97 8.62
CA THR A 140 -9.31 -10.37 9.90
C THR A 140 -8.67 -9.00 9.68
N ARG A 141 -9.20 -7.99 10.39
CA ARG A 141 -8.66 -6.63 10.35
C ARG A 141 -7.34 -6.54 11.14
N ILE A 142 -6.33 -5.94 10.54
CA ILE A 142 -4.99 -5.76 11.12
C ILE A 142 -4.63 -4.28 11.14
N PRO A 143 -4.73 -3.60 12.31
CA PRO A 143 -4.55 -2.15 12.41
C PRO A 143 -3.18 -1.63 11.93
N THR A 144 -2.14 -2.48 11.97
CA THR A 144 -0.80 -2.13 11.47
C THR A 144 -0.78 -1.93 9.94
N PHE A 145 -1.74 -2.49 9.23
CA PHE A 145 -1.86 -2.33 7.76
C PHE A 145 -2.62 -1.06 7.35
N GLU A 146 -3.15 -0.31 8.30
CA GLU A 146 -4.04 0.82 8.06
C GLU A 146 -3.38 2.15 8.40
N CYS A 147 -3.55 3.13 7.50
CA CYS A 147 -3.15 4.50 7.76
C CYS A 147 -4.31 5.28 8.40
N PRO A 148 -4.15 5.86 9.60
CA PRO A 148 -5.23 6.60 10.26
C PRO A 148 -5.65 7.89 9.54
N SER A 149 -4.87 8.37 8.57
CA SER A 149 -5.25 9.51 7.72
C SER A 149 -6.17 9.10 6.56
N THR A 150 -6.35 7.79 6.30
CA THR A 150 -7.32 7.32 5.31
C THR A 150 -8.74 7.54 5.83
N PRO A 151 -9.57 8.40 5.19
CA PRO A 151 -10.85 8.86 5.76
C PRO A 151 -12.00 7.87 5.57
N PHE A 152 -11.74 6.68 5.03
CA PHE A 152 -12.75 5.66 4.73
C PHE A 152 -12.59 4.45 5.64
N GLY A 153 -13.66 3.68 5.78
CA GLY A 153 -13.58 2.40 6.46
C GLY A 153 -12.54 1.49 5.82
N HIS A 154 -11.70 0.85 6.65
CA HIS A 154 -10.64 -0.04 6.19
C HIS A 154 -11.17 -1.44 5.86
N SER A 155 -12.30 -1.52 5.18
CA SER A 155 -12.88 -2.77 4.70
C SER A 155 -13.92 -2.51 3.62
N PHE A 156 -14.20 -3.52 2.80
CA PHE A 156 -15.29 -3.53 1.82
C PHE A 156 -15.93 -4.92 1.76
N SER A 157 -17.18 -4.97 1.30
CA SER A 157 -17.89 -6.24 1.10
C SER A 157 -17.61 -6.80 -0.30
N THR A 158 -17.36 -8.11 -0.39
CA THR A 158 -17.26 -8.77 -1.69
C THR A 158 -18.57 -8.72 -2.50
N SER A 159 -19.69 -8.47 -1.85
CA SER A 159 -20.98 -8.24 -2.54
C SER A 159 -21.02 -6.95 -3.35
N SER A 160 -20.10 -6.01 -3.11
CA SER A 160 -19.97 -4.78 -3.90
C SER A 160 -19.11 -4.93 -5.16
N LEU A 161 -18.52 -6.09 -5.36
CA LEU A 161 -17.69 -6.41 -6.51
C LEU A 161 -18.50 -6.77 -7.74
N SER A 162 -17.87 -6.79 -8.92
CA SER A 162 -18.48 -7.29 -10.14
C SER A 162 -18.86 -8.78 -10.03
N ALA A 163 -19.82 -9.23 -10.83
CA ALA A 163 -20.25 -10.63 -10.84
C ALA A 163 -19.09 -11.61 -11.14
N ALA A 164 -18.16 -11.23 -12.02
CA ALA A 164 -16.98 -12.02 -12.33
C ALA A 164 -16.03 -12.16 -11.13
N GLU A 165 -15.80 -11.06 -10.39
CA GLU A 165 -15.00 -11.08 -9.17
C GLU A 165 -15.68 -11.87 -8.06
N GLN A 166 -17.00 -11.73 -7.88
CA GLN A 166 -17.76 -12.52 -6.91
C GLN A 166 -17.70 -14.03 -7.23
N THR A 167 -17.66 -14.40 -8.50
CA THR A 167 -17.47 -15.79 -8.92
C THR A 167 -16.08 -16.29 -8.51
N THR A 168 -15.04 -15.45 -8.65
CA THR A 168 -13.66 -15.82 -8.33
C THR A 168 -13.40 -15.86 -6.83
N TYR A 169 -13.81 -14.81 -6.13
CA TYR A 169 -13.43 -14.59 -4.71
C TYR A 169 -14.53 -15.03 -3.72
N GLY A 170 -15.73 -15.27 -4.20
CA GLY A 170 -16.92 -15.54 -3.39
C GLY A 170 -17.61 -14.25 -2.94
N ALA A 171 -18.94 -14.29 -2.85
CA ALA A 171 -19.74 -13.17 -2.37
C ALA A 171 -20.02 -13.27 -0.86
N GLY A 172 -20.44 -12.16 -0.25
CA GLY A 172 -21.04 -12.14 1.08
C GLY A 172 -20.07 -12.12 2.26
N TRP A 173 -18.78 -11.83 2.06
CA TRP A 173 -17.84 -11.65 3.15
C TRP A 173 -17.12 -10.29 3.08
N THR A 174 -16.52 -9.86 4.19
CA THR A 174 -15.85 -8.58 4.31
C THR A 174 -14.35 -8.77 4.18
N LEU A 175 -13.74 -7.90 3.38
CA LEU A 175 -12.30 -7.86 3.14
C LEU A 175 -11.71 -6.60 3.78
N PRO A 176 -10.85 -6.73 4.80
CA PRO A 176 -10.09 -5.61 5.33
C PRO A 176 -9.03 -5.15 4.32
N THR A 177 -8.79 -3.84 4.29
CA THR A 177 -7.84 -3.21 3.35
C THR A 177 -6.46 -3.02 3.96
N ALA A 178 -5.48 -2.75 3.10
CA ALA A 178 -4.16 -2.25 3.50
C ALA A 178 -3.87 -0.94 2.77
N ASP A 179 -3.18 -0.05 3.47
CA ASP A 179 -2.71 1.23 2.94
C ASP A 179 -1.21 1.24 2.61
N TYR A 180 -0.51 0.13 2.90
CA TYR A 180 0.93 -0.03 2.67
C TYR A 180 1.18 -1.18 1.71
N MET A 181 1.92 -0.89 0.64
CA MET A 181 2.14 -1.83 -0.46
C MET A 181 3.62 -1.99 -0.78
N ALA A 182 3.97 -3.17 -1.26
CA ALA A 182 5.30 -3.43 -1.77
C ALA A 182 5.51 -2.70 -3.11
N VAL A 183 6.66 -2.07 -3.28
CA VAL A 183 7.09 -1.56 -4.58
C VAL A 183 7.80 -2.71 -5.30
N ASN A 184 7.11 -3.30 -6.29
CA ASN A 184 7.59 -4.53 -6.94
C ASN A 184 8.49 -4.27 -8.14
N ARG A 185 8.38 -3.12 -8.77
CA ARG A 185 9.20 -2.71 -9.92
C ARG A 185 9.07 -1.22 -10.24
N SER A 186 10.03 -0.72 -11.02
CA SER A 186 9.93 0.52 -11.76
C SER A 186 9.25 0.32 -13.12
N ASN A 187 9.00 1.40 -13.84
CA ASN A 187 8.38 1.38 -15.17
C ASN A 187 9.18 0.50 -16.15
N ASN A 188 8.48 -0.30 -16.95
CA ASN A 188 9.06 -1.22 -17.92
C ASN A 188 9.02 -0.71 -19.37
N ARG A 189 8.80 0.58 -19.58
CA ARG A 189 8.68 1.19 -20.92
C ARG A 189 9.92 2.00 -21.27
N ALA A 190 10.65 1.55 -22.27
CA ALA A 190 11.86 2.19 -22.79
C ALA A 190 11.70 3.71 -23.00
N ILE A 191 10.56 4.13 -23.57
CA ILE A 191 10.28 5.54 -23.85
C ILE A 191 10.29 6.41 -22.59
N ILE A 192 9.85 5.90 -21.44
CA ILE A 192 9.83 6.66 -20.19
C ILE A 192 11.27 6.88 -19.69
N TRP A 193 12.10 5.85 -19.68
CA TRP A 193 13.51 5.94 -19.28
C TRP A 193 14.30 6.91 -20.18
N THR A 194 14.18 6.75 -21.50
CA THR A 194 14.89 7.60 -22.45
C THR A 194 14.42 9.05 -22.40
N THR A 195 13.13 9.31 -22.20
CA THR A 195 12.59 10.68 -21.99
C THR A 195 13.16 11.34 -20.74
N MET A 196 13.50 10.56 -19.71
CA MET A 196 14.12 11.07 -18.49
C MET A 196 15.67 11.17 -18.61
N GLY A 197 16.23 10.90 -19.78
CA GLY A 197 17.68 10.91 -20.01
C GLY A 197 18.41 9.76 -19.28
N LEU A 198 17.70 8.66 -19.03
CA LEU A 198 18.22 7.43 -18.43
C LEU A 198 18.43 6.36 -19.50
N THR A 199 19.35 5.45 -19.26
CA THR A 199 19.50 4.25 -20.07
C THR A 199 18.29 3.33 -19.83
N ASP A 200 17.68 2.83 -20.91
CA ASP A 200 16.63 1.82 -20.80
C ASP A 200 17.21 0.52 -20.22
N PRO A 201 16.78 0.09 -19.04
CA PRO A 201 17.28 -1.13 -18.41
C PRO A 201 16.73 -2.42 -19.05
N GLY A 202 15.86 -2.29 -20.05
CA GLY A 202 15.19 -3.39 -20.74
C GLY A 202 13.90 -3.86 -20.08
N VAL A 203 12.91 -4.14 -20.91
CA VAL A 203 11.60 -4.66 -20.51
C VAL A 203 11.77 -6.04 -19.85
N ASN A 204 11.16 -6.23 -18.68
CA ASN A 204 11.22 -7.45 -17.88
C ASN A 204 12.64 -7.85 -17.38
N SER A 205 13.60 -6.95 -17.45
CA SER A 205 14.93 -7.19 -16.87
C SER A 205 14.88 -7.24 -15.34
N ASP A 206 15.85 -7.92 -14.74
CA ASP A 206 16.02 -7.87 -13.27
C ASP A 206 16.34 -6.47 -12.75
N SER A 207 16.86 -5.59 -13.63
CA SER A 207 17.25 -4.23 -13.32
C SER A 207 16.08 -3.36 -12.85
N ILE A 208 14.90 -3.50 -13.45
CA ILE A 208 13.71 -2.71 -13.08
C ILE A 208 12.93 -3.29 -11.90
N LYS A 209 13.25 -4.50 -11.44
CA LYS A 209 12.57 -5.09 -10.27
C LYS A 209 12.86 -4.27 -9.03
N GLY A 210 11.85 -4.17 -8.16
CA GLY A 210 11.98 -3.56 -6.85
C GLY A 210 12.69 -4.46 -5.84
N VAL A 211 12.86 -3.95 -4.62
CA VAL A 211 13.40 -4.72 -3.50
C VAL A 211 12.53 -5.92 -3.18
N LEU A 212 11.20 -5.76 -3.19
CA LEU A 212 10.25 -6.86 -3.05
C LEU A 212 9.70 -7.24 -4.43
N ALA A 213 10.46 -8.00 -5.19
CA ALA A 213 10.02 -8.44 -6.51
C ALA A 213 8.99 -9.59 -6.42
N SER A 214 8.07 -9.65 -7.38
CA SER A 214 7.06 -10.72 -7.43
C SER A 214 7.69 -12.09 -7.68
N ASN A 215 7.12 -13.13 -7.09
CA ASN A 215 7.48 -14.53 -7.29
C ASN A 215 8.95 -14.90 -6.95
N GLN A 216 9.62 -14.13 -6.10
CA GLN A 216 10.99 -14.45 -5.69
C GLN A 216 11.33 -13.86 -4.33
N PHE A 217 12.14 -14.59 -3.53
CA PHE A 217 12.83 -14.00 -2.39
C PHE A 217 14.05 -13.22 -2.90
N THR A 218 14.12 -11.93 -2.52
CA THR A 218 15.19 -11.04 -2.99
C THR A 218 16.38 -11.06 -2.01
N ARG A 219 17.55 -11.48 -2.45
CA ARG A 219 18.77 -11.41 -1.64
C ARG A 219 19.23 -9.95 -1.52
N LEU A 220 19.68 -9.53 -0.34
CA LEU A 220 20.14 -8.15 -0.11
C LEU A 220 21.26 -7.73 -1.08
N LEU A 221 22.17 -8.65 -1.41
CA LEU A 221 23.27 -8.42 -2.36
C LEU A 221 22.82 -8.16 -3.79
N SER A 222 21.57 -8.49 -4.15
CA SER A 222 21.03 -8.21 -5.48
C SER A 222 20.47 -6.78 -5.62
N VAL A 223 20.49 -5.99 -4.54
CA VAL A 223 20.09 -4.58 -4.55
C VAL A 223 21.37 -3.73 -4.71
N THR A 224 21.85 -3.65 -5.95
CA THR A 224 23.18 -3.04 -6.24
C THR A 224 23.18 -1.53 -6.14
N ASP A 225 22.01 -0.89 -6.30
CA ASP A 225 21.87 0.58 -6.21
C ASP A 225 21.83 1.06 -4.75
N GLY A 226 21.84 0.11 -3.81
CA GLY A 226 21.90 0.33 -2.38
C GLY A 226 20.53 0.30 -1.70
N LEU A 227 20.45 -0.43 -0.58
CA LEU A 227 19.21 -0.58 0.19
C LEU A 227 18.66 0.74 0.72
N SER A 228 19.51 1.70 1.04
CA SER A 228 19.11 3.04 1.50
C SER A 228 18.60 3.94 0.36
N ASN A 229 18.80 3.56 -0.88
CA ASN A 229 18.44 4.31 -2.08
C ASN A 229 17.22 3.72 -2.80
N THR A 230 16.81 2.48 -2.46
CA THR A 230 15.73 1.78 -3.15
C THR A 230 14.50 1.64 -2.25
N ILE A 231 13.33 1.97 -2.77
CA ILE A 231 12.05 1.88 -2.04
C ILE A 231 11.64 0.41 -1.93
N MET A 232 11.32 -0.02 -0.70
CA MET A 232 10.77 -1.34 -0.41
C MET A 232 9.25 -1.30 -0.31
N LEU A 233 8.71 -0.38 0.51
CA LEU A 233 7.28 -0.22 0.75
C LEU A 233 6.88 1.24 0.58
N ALA A 234 5.63 1.48 0.15
CA ALA A 234 5.08 2.82 0.07
C ALA A 234 3.60 2.84 0.50
N GLU A 235 3.12 4.01 0.88
CA GLU A 235 1.69 4.25 1.03
C GLU A 235 1.00 4.21 -0.33
N ALA A 236 -0.11 3.46 -0.42
CA ALA A 236 -1.01 3.42 -1.56
C ALA A 236 -2.46 3.26 -1.06
N SER A 237 -2.89 4.29 -0.34
CA SER A 237 -4.10 4.30 0.48
C SER A 237 -5.41 4.32 -0.31
N ALA A 238 -6.52 3.99 0.38
CA ALA A 238 -7.90 4.04 -0.10
C ALA A 238 -8.29 3.00 -1.17
N ARG A 239 -7.47 2.02 -1.47
CA ARG A 239 -7.90 0.91 -2.32
C ARG A 239 -8.99 0.09 -1.60
N PRO A 240 -9.95 -0.47 -2.30
CA PRO A 240 -10.08 -0.59 -3.77
C PRO A 240 -10.77 0.60 -4.45
N GLN A 241 -11.02 1.73 -3.76
CA GLN A 241 -11.56 2.92 -4.41
C GLN A 241 -10.53 3.50 -5.40
N ASP A 242 -10.99 3.84 -6.62
CA ASP A 242 -10.15 4.56 -7.58
C ASP A 242 -10.13 6.05 -7.24
N ARG A 243 -8.96 6.57 -6.89
CA ARG A 243 -8.73 7.99 -6.61
C ARG A 243 -7.74 8.58 -7.57
N ARG A 244 -8.11 9.74 -8.10
CA ARG A 244 -7.29 10.50 -9.06
C ARG A 244 -7.28 11.97 -8.68
N LEU A 245 -6.09 12.54 -8.51
CA LEU A 245 -5.90 13.96 -8.16
C LEU A 245 -6.76 14.35 -6.93
N GLY A 246 -6.76 13.52 -5.90
CA GLY A 246 -7.53 13.73 -4.66
C GLY A 246 -9.04 13.47 -4.77
N LYS A 247 -9.57 13.19 -5.96
CA LYS A 247 -11.01 12.97 -6.19
C LYS A 247 -11.33 11.48 -6.31
N LEU A 248 -12.54 11.10 -5.91
CA LEU A 248 -13.07 9.76 -6.16
C LEU A 248 -13.46 9.66 -7.64
N ALA A 249 -12.71 8.87 -8.41
CA ALA A 249 -12.94 8.68 -9.83
C ALA A 249 -13.93 7.55 -10.12
N ASN A 250 -13.89 6.46 -9.31
CA ASN A 250 -14.82 5.36 -9.41
C ASN A 250 -15.19 4.85 -8.01
N PRO A 251 -16.44 5.06 -7.54
CA PRO A 251 -16.93 4.44 -6.33
C PRO A 251 -17.22 2.96 -6.58
N LEU A 252 -17.10 2.12 -5.56
CA LEU A 252 -17.37 0.67 -5.61
C LEU A 252 -18.81 0.29 -6.01
N ALA A 253 -19.72 1.25 -6.13
CA ALA A 253 -21.13 0.99 -6.40
C ALA A 253 -21.38 0.61 -7.86
N GLY A 254 -21.53 -0.68 -8.15
CA GLY A 254 -22.15 -1.21 -9.37
C GLY A 254 -21.33 -1.17 -10.66
N GLY A 255 -20.09 -0.75 -10.63
CA GLY A 255 -19.18 -0.82 -11.77
C GLY A 255 -17.94 -1.63 -11.38
N ALA A 256 -17.39 -2.38 -12.33
CA ALA A 256 -16.14 -3.09 -12.13
C ALA A 256 -15.12 -2.16 -11.48
N SER A 257 -14.87 -2.33 -10.18
CA SER A 257 -13.70 -1.71 -9.56
C SER A 257 -12.48 -2.42 -10.17
N PRO A 258 -11.62 -1.74 -10.90
CA PRO A 258 -10.46 -2.39 -11.48
C PRO A 258 -9.47 -2.93 -10.42
N TYR A 259 -9.71 -2.68 -9.12
CA TYR A 259 -8.71 -2.93 -8.09
C TYR A 259 -9.26 -3.62 -6.84
N MET A 260 -9.46 -4.93 -6.92
CA MET A 260 -9.51 -5.81 -5.75
C MET A 260 -8.25 -5.70 -4.87
N ASN A 261 -7.20 -5.11 -5.38
CA ASN A 261 -5.88 -4.95 -4.78
C ASN A 261 -5.85 -4.09 -3.49
N GLY A 262 -7.01 -3.75 -2.92
CA GLY A 262 -7.12 -3.10 -1.62
C GLY A 262 -7.15 -4.07 -0.44
N ALA A 263 -7.62 -5.31 -0.64
CA ALA A 263 -7.63 -6.30 0.44
C ALA A 263 -6.20 -6.68 0.85
N TRP A 264 -5.89 -6.66 2.15
CA TRP A 264 -4.51 -6.88 2.60
C TRP A 264 -3.94 -8.25 2.19
N ALA A 265 -4.79 -9.26 2.05
CA ALA A 265 -4.37 -10.61 1.65
C ALA A 265 -4.26 -10.80 0.12
N HIS A 266 -4.74 -9.86 -0.68
CA HIS A 266 -4.81 -10.00 -2.13
C HIS A 266 -3.41 -10.02 -2.76
N SER A 267 -3.14 -11.00 -3.63
CA SER A 267 -1.85 -11.20 -4.29
C SER A 267 -1.40 -10.04 -5.21
N GLY A 268 -2.28 -9.16 -5.63
CA GLY A 268 -1.95 -7.93 -6.36
C GLY A 268 -1.82 -6.71 -5.44
N ASN A 269 -1.57 -6.91 -4.13
CA ASN A 269 -1.38 -5.82 -3.19
C ASN A 269 0.06 -5.30 -3.24
N ASP A 270 0.49 -4.97 -4.43
CA ASP A 270 1.78 -4.34 -4.74
C ASP A 270 1.58 -3.18 -5.73
N ILE A 271 2.61 -2.40 -5.94
CA ILE A 271 2.62 -1.27 -6.86
C ILE A 271 3.85 -1.34 -7.77
N ALA A 272 3.62 -0.95 -9.02
CA ALA A 272 4.68 -0.64 -9.97
C ALA A 272 4.72 0.88 -10.15
N ILE A 273 5.88 1.48 -9.99
CA ILE A 273 6.02 2.92 -10.21
C ILE A 273 6.07 3.19 -11.70
N ASP A 274 4.94 3.53 -12.28
CA ASP A 274 4.79 3.78 -13.70
C ASP A 274 4.73 5.28 -14.04
N GLY A 275 4.32 6.10 -13.09
CA GLY A 275 3.97 7.51 -13.28
C GLY A 275 2.53 7.70 -13.76
N SER A 276 2.07 8.95 -13.82
CA SER A 276 0.69 9.27 -14.20
C SER A 276 0.58 10.29 -15.33
N ASN A 277 -0.51 10.22 -16.09
CA ASN A 277 -0.88 11.21 -17.10
C ASN A 277 -1.64 12.40 -16.47
N ALA A 278 -2.02 13.38 -17.30
CA ALA A 278 -2.73 14.58 -16.86
C ALA A 278 -4.10 14.32 -16.22
N ALA A 279 -4.74 13.19 -16.53
CA ALA A 279 -6.01 12.79 -15.93
C ALA A 279 -5.83 12.05 -14.57
N GLY A 280 -4.60 11.87 -14.11
CA GLY A 280 -4.30 11.09 -12.91
C GLY A 280 -4.48 9.58 -13.12
N SER A 281 -4.40 9.08 -14.33
CA SER A 281 -4.36 7.65 -14.61
C SER A 281 -2.91 7.19 -14.73
N THR A 282 -2.62 5.94 -14.37
CA THR A 282 -1.31 5.33 -14.63
C THR A 282 -0.98 5.32 -16.12
N LEU A 283 0.30 5.42 -16.45
CA LEU A 283 0.77 5.38 -17.83
C LEU A 283 0.69 3.94 -18.36
N SER A 284 -0.38 3.63 -19.08
CA SER A 284 -0.62 2.28 -19.62
C SER A 284 -0.49 2.20 -21.15
N ALA A 285 -0.78 3.31 -21.86
CA ALA A 285 -0.67 3.35 -23.31
C ALA A 285 0.71 3.80 -23.77
N ALA A 286 1.14 3.33 -24.95
CA ALA A 286 2.46 3.68 -25.52
C ALA A 286 2.60 5.19 -25.78
N ALA A 287 1.48 5.89 -26.05
CA ALA A 287 1.43 7.33 -26.30
C ALA A 287 1.31 8.18 -25.04
N ASP A 288 1.15 7.58 -23.84
CA ASP A 288 1.03 8.34 -22.61
C ASP A 288 2.35 9.05 -22.28
N VAL A 289 2.26 10.36 -22.04
CA VAL A 289 3.39 11.19 -21.63
C VAL A 289 3.28 11.43 -20.12
N PRO A 290 4.36 11.20 -19.35
CA PRO A 290 4.35 11.48 -17.91
C PRO A 290 4.14 12.96 -17.65
N THR A 291 3.26 13.27 -16.71
CA THR A 291 3.02 14.65 -16.24
C THR A 291 3.94 15.03 -15.09
N ALA A 292 3.77 16.24 -14.56
CA ALA A 292 4.47 16.65 -13.35
C ALA A 292 3.95 16.00 -12.06
N CYS A 293 2.78 15.37 -12.08
CA CYS A 293 2.23 14.70 -10.91
C CYS A 293 2.87 13.33 -10.69
N ARG A 294 3.41 13.07 -9.49
CA ARG A 294 4.21 11.89 -9.15
C ARG A 294 3.63 11.12 -7.97
N VAL A 295 3.39 11.81 -6.86
CA VAL A 295 2.81 11.29 -5.63
C VAL A 295 1.42 11.89 -5.46
N ASN A 296 0.47 11.14 -4.92
CA ASN A 296 -0.93 11.54 -4.72
C ASN A 296 -1.73 11.82 -6.03
N CYS A 297 -1.24 11.33 -7.17
CA CYS A 297 -1.92 11.49 -8.46
C CYS A 297 -3.01 10.45 -8.67
N THR A 298 -2.68 9.22 -8.39
CA THR A 298 -3.59 8.08 -8.45
C THR A 298 -3.15 7.04 -7.43
N ASN A 299 -4.11 6.31 -6.87
CA ASN A 299 -3.82 5.14 -6.06
C ASN A 299 -3.87 3.83 -6.87
N GLN A 300 -3.94 3.94 -8.20
CA GLN A 300 -3.97 2.82 -9.14
C GLN A 300 -2.55 2.35 -9.49
N GLY A 301 -1.83 1.73 -8.55
CA GLY A 301 -0.48 1.24 -8.79
C GLY A 301 0.63 2.24 -8.44
N GLU A 302 0.29 3.38 -7.88
CA GLU A 302 1.22 4.47 -7.57
C GLU A 302 1.24 4.81 -6.07
N VAL A 303 2.22 5.61 -5.67
CA VAL A 303 2.34 6.14 -4.31
C VAL A 303 1.22 7.15 -4.05
N TYR A 304 0.38 6.86 -3.05
CA TYR A 304 -0.78 7.66 -2.72
C TYR A 304 -1.07 7.68 -1.23
N SER A 305 -1.26 8.85 -0.66
CA SER A 305 -1.65 9.03 0.73
C SER A 305 -2.65 10.20 0.91
N PHE A 306 -3.18 10.33 2.12
CA PHE A 306 -3.99 11.50 2.52
C PHE A 306 -3.19 12.50 3.35
N HIS A 307 -1.88 12.30 3.48
CA HIS A 307 -0.99 13.25 4.13
C HIS A 307 -0.76 14.47 3.24
N SER A 308 -0.78 15.66 3.85
CA SER A 308 -0.51 16.89 3.11
C SER A 308 0.94 16.94 2.60
N GLY A 309 1.11 17.15 1.30
CA GLY A 309 2.38 17.42 0.63
C GLY A 309 3.21 16.20 0.29
N GLY A 310 2.71 14.97 0.45
CA GLY A 310 3.43 13.76 0.06
C GLY A 310 2.94 12.49 0.70
N ALA A 311 3.77 11.46 0.70
CA ALA A 311 3.49 10.14 1.25
C ALA A 311 4.69 9.57 2.01
N ASN A 312 4.46 8.64 2.94
CA ASN A 312 5.52 7.92 3.61
C ASN A 312 5.98 6.73 2.77
N ILE A 313 7.28 6.50 2.75
CA ILE A 313 7.92 5.35 2.11
C ILE A 313 8.89 4.68 3.08
N CYS A 314 9.08 3.37 2.92
CA CYS A 314 10.10 2.60 3.60
C CYS A 314 11.16 2.17 2.57
N MET A 315 12.41 2.45 2.86
CA MET A 315 13.54 2.06 2.02
C MET A 315 13.92 0.59 2.25
N GLY A 316 14.71 0.04 1.36
CA GLY A 316 15.22 -1.34 1.45
C GLY A 316 16.02 -1.65 2.72
N ASP A 317 16.61 -0.64 3.37
CA ASP A 317 17.29 -0.76 4.67
C ASP A 317 16.34 -0.65 5.87
N GLY A 318 15.05 -0.53 5.64
CA GLY A 318 14.02 -0.35 6.67
C GLY A 318 13.95 1.07 7.26
N SER A 319 14.69 2.05 6.72
CA SER A 319 14.50 3.46 7.08
C SER A 319 13.19 3.99 6.48
N VAL A 320 12.50 4.87 7.23
CA VAL A 320 11.23 5.47 6.78
C VAL A 320 11.45 6.95 6.51
N ARG A 321 10.98 7.41 5.36
CA ARG A 321 11.11 8.80 4.90
C ARG A 321 9.76 9.32 4.41
N PHE A 322 9.61 10.64 4.46
CA PHE A 322 8.49 11.30 3.80
C PHE A 322 8.92 11.77 2.41
N MET A 323 8.22 11.30 1.40
CA MET A 323 8.44 11.68 0.01
C MET A 323 7.51 12.83 -0.36
N SER A 324 8.09 13.93 -0.80
CA SER A 324 7.33 15.09 -1.27
C SER A 324 6.61 14.83 -2.59
N GLU A 325 5.46 15.46 -2.80
CA GLU A 325 4.76 15.51 -4.09
C GLU A 325 5.62 16.15 -5.21
N SER A 326 6.63 16.96 -4.84
CA SER A 326 7.55 17.61 -5.78
C SER A 326 8.71 16.72 -6.26
N VAL A 327 8.77 15.44 -5.81
CA VAL A 327 9.81 14.51 -6.27
C VAL A 327 9.83 14.40 -7.79
N SER A 328 11.01 14.34 -8.41
CA SER A 328 11.09 14.16 -9.86
C SER A 328 10.70 12.72 -10.27
N LEU A 329 10.12 12.55 -11.47
CA LEU A 329 9.83 11.19 -11.96
C LEU A 329 11.10 10.38 -12.11
N LYS A 330 12.19 11.01 -12.53
CA LYS A 330 13.50 10.39 -12.63
C LYS A 330 13.93 9.79 -11.29
N ALA A 331 13.91 10.58 -10.22
CA ALA A 331 14.26 10.10 -8.89
C ALA A 331 13.31 9.00 -8.40
N LEU A 332 12.00 9.12 -8.65
CA LEU A 332 11.03 8.12 -8.24
C LEU A 332 11.22 6.79 -8.97
N LEU A 333 11.50 6.81 -10.28
CA LEU A 333 11.75 5.59 -11.08
C LEU A 333 13.04 4.90 -10.65
N THR A 334 14.13 5.65 -10.45
CA THR A 334 15.42 5.08 -10.02
C THR A 334 15.34 4.54 -8.59
N MET A 335 14.60 5.20 -7.69
CA MET A 335 14.37 4.67 -6.34
C MET A 335 13.47 3.42 -6.33
N ALA A 336 12.66 3.16 -7.35
CA ALA A 336 11.81 1.97 -7.42
C ALA A 336 12.54 0.74 -7.97
N ALA A 337 13.63 0.93 -8.71
CA ALA A 337 14.46 -0.13 -9.28
C ALA A 337 15.62 -0.48 -8.35
N ARG A 338 15.99 -1.77 -8.29
CA ARG A 338 17.03 -2.26 -7.36
C ARG A 338 18.43 -2.37 -7.95
N ALA A 339 18.53 -2.33 -9.29
CA ALA A 339 19.77 -2.65 -10.01
C ALA A 339 19.83 -1.98 -11.38
N ASP A 340 19.30 -0.76 -11.54
CA ASP A 340 19.30 -0.04 -12.82
C ASP A 340 20.61 0.72 -13.07
N GLY A 341 21.49 0.77 -12.08
CA GLY A 341 22.79 1.44 -12.14
C GLY A 341 22.70 2.97 -12.12
N ASN A 342 21.53 3.53 -11.85
CA ASN A 342 21.34 4.96 -11.75
C ASN A 342 21.08 5.35 -10.28
N PRO A 343 22.05 5.99 -9.60
CA PRO A 343 21.80 6.50 -8.24
C PRO A 343 20.68 7.54 -8.30
N PRO A 344 19.81 7.60 -7.27
CA PRO A 344 18.77 8.62 -7.22
C PRO A 344 19.40 10.00 -7.33
N SER A 345 19.00 10.78 -8.33
CA SER A 345 19.35 12.20 -8.43
C SER A 345 18.31 13.00 -7.64
N GLU A 346 18.78 13.96 -6.84
CA GLU A 346 17.94 14.93 -6.13
C GLU A 346 16.97 15.69 -7.06
#